data_e0ed86222e95f2172eb9843320561355
#
_entry.id   e0ed86222e95f2172eb9843320561355
#
_cell.length_a   1.000
_cell.length_b   1.000
_cell.length_c   1.000
_cell.angle_alpha   90.00
_cell.angle_beta   90.00
_cell.angle_gamma   90.00
#
_symmetry.space_group_name_H-M   'P 1'
#
loop_
_entity.id
_entity.type
_entity.pdbx_description
1 polymer ?
#
loop_
_entity_poly.entity_id
_entity_poly.type
_entity_poly.pdbx_seq_one_letter_code
_entity_poly.pdbx_strand_id
1 'polypeptide(L)'
;MHDWENKWALEGSCGPRNCGLGYWKELACHYNALARRGITVDFVNQESDLTGYGLVIVPMQYLLRNKFAQALCDYTAQGGTVVVTYWTGVVDESDLCYLGDTPYGLTDLLGLRREEIDALYDGETCHCAATDDGAMEADGSILCEVAALNDTDPATPLMLYVEDYYAGCPAAAVHAFGKGQAYYLASRFNADFYNGFYAQVCEKAGLQPAWPEQLPAGVLATRRGDFVFMQNCNDHSVDIDGVELEKYSTRLVQLEPVDEDDES
;
A
#
# COMPACT_ATOMS: atom_id res chain seq x y z
N MET A 1 4.27 -4.72 -4.28
CA MET A 1 5.06 -5.95 -4.21
C MET A 1 4.19 -7.15 -4.55
N HIS A 2 4.72 -8.17 -5.23
CA HIS A 2 4.05 -9.43 -5.53
C HIS A 2 5.05 -10.59 -5.48
N ASP A 3 4.70 -11.66 -4.77
CA ASP A 3 5.55 -12.84 -4.60
C ASP A 3 4.70 -14.11 -4.76
N TRP A 4 5.13 -15.02 -5.65
CA TRP A 4 4.42 -16.28 -5.93
C TRP A 4 4.48 -17.24 -4.75
N GLU A 5 5.60 -17.32 -4.04
CA GLU A 5 5.73 -18.21 -2.88
C GLU A 5 4.82 -17.74 -1.75
N ASN A 6 4.77 -16.41 -1.51
CA ASN A 6 3.80 -15.83 -0.58
C ASN A 6 2.36 -16.18 -0.96
N LYS A 7 2.03 -16.07 -2.24
CA LYS A 7 0.69 -16.43 -2.72
C LYS A 7 0.37 -17.91 -2.46
N TRP A 8 1.31 -18.81 -2.76
CA TRP A 8 1.10 -20.25 -2.53
C TRP A 8 0.99 -20.57 -1.03
N ALA A 9 1.81 -19.96 -0.18
CA ALA A 9 1.71 -20.10 1.27
C ALA A 9 0.35 -19.63 1.79
N LEU A 10 -0.12 -18.46 1.33
CA LEU A 10 -1.45 -17.95 1.67
C LEU A 10 -2.59 -18.86 1.22
N GLU A 11 -2.51 -19.45 0.03
CA GLU A 11 -3.52 -20.38 -0.49
C GLU A 11 -3.47 -21.75 0.21
N GLY A 12 -2.28 -22.19 0.63
CA GLY A 12 -2.07 -23.44 1.35
C GLY A 12 -2.41 -23.34 2.84
N SER A 13 -2.33 -22.13 3.42
CA SER A 13 -2.64 -21.93 4.82
C SER A 13 -4.16 -21.97 5.04
N CYS A 14 -4.59 -22.65 6.11
CA CYS A 14 -5.98 -22.59 6.52
C CYS A 14 -6.35 -21.23 7.14
N GLY A 15 -5.36 -20.42 7.50
CA GLY A 15 -5.50 -19.06 8.04
C GLY A 15 -6.55 -18.90 9.15
N PRO A 16 -6.83 -17.69 9.57
CA PRO A 16 -7.91 -17.40 10.52
C PRO A 16 -9.30 -17.51 9.91
N ARG A 17 -9.41 -17.62 8.57
CA ARG A 17 -10.67 -17.79 7.84
C ARG A 17 -10.61 -19.03 6.97
N ASN A 18 -11.70 -19.81 6.96
CA ASN A 18 -11.84 -20.99 6.09
C ASN A 18 -12.20 -20.67 4.63
N CYS A 19 -12.20 -19.42 4.25
CA CYS A 19 -12.44 -18.93 2.88
C CYS A 19 -11.31 -17.95 2.54
N GLY A 20 -10.61 -18.16 1.47
CA GLY A 20 -9.39 -17.43 1.12
C GLY A 20 -9.39 -15.93 1.43
N LEU A 21 -8.23 -15.40 1.73
CA LEU A 21 -8.03 -14.00 2.13
C LEU A 21 -8.07 -13.01 0.95
N GLY A 22 -8.09 -13.52 -0.30
CA GLY A 22 -8.21 -12.67 -1.49
C GLY A 22 -6.99 -11.81 -1.77
N TYR A 23 -5.80 -12.41 -1.77
CA TYR A 23 -4.52 -11.73 -2.02
C TYR A 23 -4.51 -10.87 -3.31
N TRP A 24 -5.02 -11.41 -4.43
CA TRP A 24 -5.12 -10.65 -5.68
C TRP A 24 -6.03 -9.42 -5.58
N LYS A 25 -7.09 -9.51 -4.79
CA LYS A 25 -7.98 -8.38 -4.57
C LYS A 25 -7.28 -7.28 -3.78
N GLU A 26 -6.48 -7.66 -2.79
CA GLU A 26 -5.66 -6.71 -2.03
C GLU A 26 -4.66 -5.99 -2.93
N LEU A 27 -3.86 -6.75 -3.69
CA LEU A 27 -2.93 -6.18 -4.68
C LEU A 27 -3.63 -5.20 -5.63
N ALA A 28 -4.80 -5.59 -6.15
CA ALA A 28 -5.57 -4.76 -7.08
C ALA A 28 -6.07 -3.46 -6.41
N CYS A 29 -6.46 -3.47 -5.15
CA CYS A 29 -6.87 -2.26 -4.43
C CYS A 29 -5.74 -1.23 -4.39
N HIS A 30 -4.55 -1.64 -3.99
CA HIS A 30 -3.38 -0.76 -3.95
C HIS A 30 -2.96 -0.29 -5.35
N TYR A 31 -2.87 -1.22 -6.32
CA TYR A 31 -2.51 -0.89 -7.69
C TYR A 31 -3.48 0.12 -8.31
N ASN A 32 -4.78 -0.11 -8.19
CA ASN A 32 -5.80 0.75 -8.79
C ASN A 32 -5.78 2.16 -8.21
N ALA A 33 -5.54 2.30 -6.90
CA ALA A 33 -5.45 3.61 -6.25
C ALA A 33 -4.27 4.44 -6.77
N LEU A 34 -3.12 3.82 -7.06
CA LEU A 34 -1.96 4.47 -7.66
C LEU A 34 -2.15 4.73 -9.16
N ALA A 35 -2.65 3.74 -9.89
CA ALA A 35 -2.85 3.83 -11.34
C ALA A 35 -3.83 4.95 -11.72
N ARG A 36 -4.92 5.12 -10.95
CA ARG A 36 -5.88 6.24 -11.13
C ARG A 36 -5.27 7.61 -10.92
N ARG A 37 -4.15 7.68 -10.19
CA ARG A 37 -3.38 8.90 -9.96
C ARG A 37 -2.28 9.11 -11.00
N GLY A 38 -2.17 8.22 -11.98
CA GLY A 38 -1.09 8.26 -12.94
C GLY A 38 0.28 7.95 -12.35
N ILE A 39 0.36 7.35 -11.14
CA ILE A 39 1.63 6.92 -10.56
C ILE A 39 2.09 5.66 -11.27
N THR A 40 3.31 5.70 -11.78
CA THR A 40 3.94 4.56 -12.42
C THR A 40 4.24 3.48 -11.38
N VAL A 41 3.77 2.26 -11.62
CA VAL A 41 3.89 1.13 -10.69
C VAL A 41 4.66 -0.01 -11.34
N ASP A 42 5.68 -0.49 -10.65
CA ASP A 42 6.37 -1.75 -10.97
C ASP A 42 5.99 -2.84 -9.94
N PHE A 43 6.04 -4.09 -10.38
CA PHE A 43 5.88 -5.24 -9.49
C PHE A 43 7.24 -5.81 -9.14
N VAL A 44 7.54 -5.83 -7.86
CA VAL A 44 8.81 -6.33 -7.29
C VAL A 44 8.53 -7.52 -6.36
N ASN A 45 9.52 -8.35 -6.12
CA ASN A 45 9.49 -9.47 -5.16
C ASN A 45 10.51 -9.24 -4.03
N GLN A 46 10.66 -10.20 -3.12
CA GLN A 46 11.55 -10.10 -1.97
C GLN A 46 13.05 -10.13 -2.31
N GLU A 47 13.42 -10.36 -3.55
CA GLU A 47 14.82 -10.37 -4.02
C GLU A 47 15.16 -9.11 -4.83
N SER A 48 14.17 -8.25 -5.09
CA SER A 48 14.35 -7.04 -5.88
C SER A 48 15.11 -5.97 -5.13
N ASP A 49 15.92 -5.22 -5.85
CA ASP A 49 16.50 -3.98 -5.33
C ASP A 49 15.40 -2.92 -5.19
N LEU A 50 15.31 -2.31 -4.02
CA LEU A 50 14.33 -1.26 -3.72
C LEU A 50 14.87 0.15 -3.98
N THR A 51 16.13 0.27 -4.38
CA THR A 51 16.77 1.56 -4.67
C THR A 51 16.05 2.26 -5.83
N GLY A 52 15.75 3.54 -5.66
CA GLY A 52 15.09 4.35 -6.68
C GLY A 52 13.57 4.33 -6.66
N TYR A 53 12.94 3.49 -5.85
CA TYR A 53 11.50 3.61 -5.59
C TYR A 53 11.25 4.66 -4.49
N GLY A 54 10.32 5.56 -4.71
CA GLY A 54 9.89 6.52 -3.68
C GLY A 54 8.89 5.93 -2.69
N LEU A 55 8.17 4.89 -3.12
CA LEU A 55 7.17 4.18 -2.31
C LEU A 55 7.23 2.68 -2.59
N VAL A 56 7.31 1.88 -1.54
CA VAL A 56 7.20 0.42 -1.58
C VAL A 56 5.95 -0.02 -0.82
N ILE A 57 5.11 -0.83 -1.44
CA ILE A 57 3.88 -1.36 -0.82
C ILE A 57 4.04 -2.86 -0.65
N VAL A 58 3.78 -3.35 0.56
CA VAL A 58 3.94 -4.74 1.01
C VAL A 58 2.57 -5.29 1.43
N PRO A 59 1.71 -5.67 0.47
CA PRO A 59 0.36 -6.11 0.78
C PRO A 59 0.35 -7.58 1.17
N MET A 60 -0.15 -7.91 2.36
CA MET A 60 -0.34 -9.27 2.85
C MET A 60 0.88 -10.17 2.59
N GLN A 61 2.08 -9.71 2.92
CA GLN A 61 3.30 -10.49 2.78
C GLN A 61 3.43 -11.49 3.93
N TYR A 62 2.55 -12.49 3.95
CA TYR A 62 2.43 -13.54 4.95
C TYR A 62 3.75 -14.28 5.15
N LEU A 63 4.34 -14.77 4.06
CA LEU A 63 5.67 -15.33 4.03
C LEU A 63 6.68 -14.20 3.84
N LEU A 64 7.38 -13.83 4.89
CA LEU A 64 8.36 -12.75 4.90
C LEU A 64 9.76 -13.29 5.21
N ARG A 65 10.70 -13.10 4.29
CA ARG A 65 12.11 -13.48 4.53
C ARG A 65 12.82 -12.43 5.37
N ASN A 66 13.65 -12.87 6.32
CA ASN A 66 14.44 -11.98 7.18
C ASN A 66 15.28 -10.97 6.39
N LYS A 67 15.87 -11.39 5.28
CA LYS A 67 16.66 -10.50 4.41
C LYS A 67 15.81 -9.36 3.83
N PHE A 68 14.57 -9.67 3.47
CA PHE A 68 13.67 -8.65 2.92
C PHE A 68 13.14 -7.72 4.01
N ALA A 69 12.83 -8.24 5.21
CA ALA A 69 12.49 -7.39 6.35
C ALA A 69 13.60 -6.39 6.64
N GLN A 70 14.86 -6.84 6.66
CA GLN A 70 16.02 -5.94 6.82
C GLN A 70 16.14 -4.94 5.66
N ALA A 71 15.93 -5.37 4.41
CA ALA A 71 15.98 -4.48 3.26
C ALA A 71 14.90 -3.38 3.33
N LEU A 72 13.71 -3.67 3.84
CA LEU A 72 12.67 -2.66 4.09
C LEU A 72 13.08 -1.66 5.17
N CYS A 73 13.71 -2.13 6.25
CA CYS A 73 14.25 -1.27 7.30
C CYS A 73 15.35 -0.34 6.74
N ASP A 74 16.30 -0.90 5.99
CA ASP A 74 17.41 -0.13 5.40
C ASP A 74 16.90 0.89 4.37
N TYR A 75 15.96 0.50 3.52
CA TYR A 75 15.29 1.36 2.54
C TYR A 75 14.59 2.55 3.22
N THR A 76 13.82 2.27 4.26
CA THR A 76 13.09 3.31 4.98
C THR A 76 14.04 4.21 5.75
N ALA A 77 15.06 3.65 6.42
CA ALA A 77 16.06 4.44 7.15
C ALA A 77 16.82 5.43 6.26
N GLN A 78 16.96 5.13 4.96
CA GLN A 78 17.60 6.00 3.98
C GLN A 78 16.66 7.08 3.38
N GLY A 79 15.38 7.07 3.69
CA GLY A 79 14.39 8.07 3.27
C GLY A 79 13.26 7.52 2.42
N GLY A 80 13.19 6.20 2.22
CA GLY A 80 12.09 5.57 1.51
C GLY A 80 10.78 5.60 2.30
N THR A 81 9.67 5.51 1.60
CA THR A 81 8.34 5.35 2.19
C THR A 81 7.86 3.92 1.98
N VAL A 82 7.42 3.26 3.06
CA VAL A 82 6.87 1.90 2.98
C VAL A 82 5.44 1.87 3.51
N VAL A 83 4.57 1.09 2.85
CA VAL A 83 3.22 0.75 3.34
C VAL A 83 3.17 -0.76 3.54
N VAL A 84 2.99 -1.19 4.77
CA VAL A 84 2.82 -2.60 5.15
C VAL A 84 1.36 -2.82 5.52
N THR A 85 0.78 -3.92 5.08
CA THR A 85 -0.61 -4.22 5.43
C THR A 85 -0.71 -5.40 6.39
N TYR A 86 -1.89 -5.59 6.92
CA TYR A 86 -2.28 -6.72 7.74
C TYR A 86 -1.80 -8.06 7.14
N TRP A 87 -1.71 -9.09 7.94
CA TRP A 87 -1.30 -10.45 7.57
C TRP A 87 0.10 -10.51 6.95
N THR A 88 0.99 -9.60 7.36
CA THR A 88 2.41 -9.57 6.95
C THR A 88 3.30 -10.15 8.05
N GLY A 89 4.38 -10.86 7.67
CA GLY A 89 5.41 -11.35 8.58
C GLY A 89 4.93 -12.40 9.57
N VAL A 90 4.14 -13.36 9.10
CA VAL A 90 3.57 -14.44 9.91
C VAL A 90 4.46 -15.68 9.89
N VAL A 91 4.97 -16.06 8.70
CA VAL A 91 5.79 -17.25 8.50
C VAL A 91 7.10 -16.93 7.78
N ASP A 92 8.08 -17.82 7.96
CA ASP A 92 9.35 -17.81 7.24
C ASP A 92 9.25 -18.50 5.86
N GLU A 93 10.38 -18.63 5.17
CA GLU A 93 10.48 -19.29 3.86
C GLU A 93 10.17 -20.80 3.86
N SER A 94 10.05 -21.41 5.02
CA SER A 94 9.65 -22.82 5.20
C SER A 94 8.20 -22.97 5.61
N ASP A 95 7.42 -21.88 5.57
CA ASP A 95 6.02 -21.80 6.03
C ASP A 95 5.87 -22.12 7.54
N LEU A 96 6.92 -21.85 8.33
CA LEU A 96 6.91 -21.98 9.79
C LEU A 96 6.58 -20.61 10.42
N CYS A 97 5.63 -20.61 11.35
CA CYS A 97 5.28 -19.40 12.11
C CYS A 97 6.50 -18.88 12.87
N TYR A 98 6.73 -17.59 12.73
CA TYR A 98 7.71 -16.92 13.56
C TYR A 98 7.32 -16.96 15.04
N LEU A 99 8.33 -17.09 15.89
CA LEU A 99 8.17 -17.00 17.35
C LEU A 99 8.53 -15.58 17.79
N GLY A 100 7.65 -14.95 18.56
CA GLY A 100 7.83 -13.60 19.06
C GLY A 100 6.90 -12.58 18.39
N ASP A 101 7.28 -11.32 18.48
CA ASP A 101 6.45 -10.21 18.02
C ASP A 101 6.31 -10.19 16.49
N THR A 102 5.13 -9.86 16.04
CA THR A 102 4.78 -9.76 14.61
C THR A 102 4.19 -8.38 14.29
N PRO A 103 4.32 -7.87 13.05
CA PRO A 103 4.97 -8.48 11.87
C PRO A 103 6.46 -8.71 12.10
N TYR A 104 6.90 -9.95 11.94
CA TYR A 104 8.26 -10.34 12.31
C TYR A 104 9.33 -9.53 11.58
N GLY A 105 10.31 -9.01 12.35
CA GLY A 105 11.40 -8.19 11.82
C GLY A 105 10.99 -6.77 11.39
N LEU A 106 9.74 -6.38 11.57
CA LEU A 106 9.22 -5.05 11.18
C LEU A 106 8.63 -4.26 12.35
N THR A 107 8.60 -4.80 13.57
CA THR A 107 7.96 -4.12 14.71
C THR A 107 8.62 -2.79 15.06
N ASP A 108 9.93 -2.69 14.98
CA ASP A 108 10.65 -1.43 15.19
C ASP A 108 10.44 -0.45 14.03
N LEU A 109 10.43 -0.96 12.78
CA LEU A 109 10.13 -0.17 11.59
C LEU A 109 8.73 0.46 11.66
N LEU A 110 7.77 -0.31 12.15
CA LEU A 110 6.36 0.09 12.20
C LEU A 110 5.96 0.82 13.48
N GLY A 111 6.81 0.81 14.51
CA GLY A 111 6.50 1.41 15.82
C GLY A 111 5.32 0.76 16.55
N LEU A 112 4.99 -0.48 16.18
CA LEU A 112 3.89 -1.26 16.73
C LEU A 112 4.13 -2.76 16.58
N ARG A 113 3.37 -3.57 17.30
CA ARG A 113 3.31 -5.02 17.16
C ARG A 113 1.87 -5.49 17.08
N ARG A 114 1.64 -6.57 16.37
CA ARG A 114 0.34 -7.26 16.36
C ARG A 114 0.22 -8.17 17.56
N GLU A 115 -0.86 -8.05 18.30
CA GLU A 115 -1.16 -8.90 19.47
C GLU A 115 -2.20 -9.96 19.16
N GLU A 116 -3.22 -9.62 18.35
CA GLU A 116 -4.35 -10.49 18.07
C GLU A 116 -4.90 -10.23 16.66
N ILE A 117 -5.75 -11.13 16.17
CA ILE A 117 -6.41 -11.05 14.89
C ILE A 117 -7.88 -11.41 15.08
N ASP A 118 -8.75 -10.51 14.68
CA ASP A 118 -10.16 -10.78 14.54
C ASP A 118 -10.48 -11.07 13.06
N ALA A 119 -11.04 -12.24 12.81
CA ALA A 119 -11.40 -12.72 11.48
C ALA A 119 -12.89 -12.51 11.23
N LEU A 120 -13.23 -11.50 10.47
CA LEU A 120 -14.61 -11.12 10.19
C LEU A 120 -15.29 -12.13 9.23
N TYR A 121 -16.57 -12.39 9.42
CA TYR A 121 -17.38 -13.16 8.46
C TYR A 121 -17.62 -12.38 7.17
N ASP A 122 -18.09 -13.08 6.13
CA ASP A 122 -18.40 -12.44 4.85
C ASP A 122 -19.51 -11.39 5.01
N GLY A 123 -19.19 -10.16 4.60
CA GLY A 123 -20.09 -9.02 4.72
C GLY A 123 -20.04 -8.29 6.05
N GLU A 124 -19.31 -8.80 7.05
CA GLU A 124 -19.03 -8.06 8.27
C GLU A 124 -17.94 -7.03 8.04
N THR A 125 -18.08 -5.92 8.73
CA THR A 125 -17.13 -4.81 8.75
C THR A 125 -16.96 -4.28 10.16
N CYS A 126 -15.82 -3.67 10.44
CA CYS A 126 -15.55 -2.95 11.67
C CYS A 126 -15.28 -1.47 11.34
N HIS A 127 -16.05 -0.58 11.89
CA HIS A 127 -15.92 0.85 11.62
C HIS A 127 -14.65 1.44 12.24
N CYS A 128 -13.95 2.30 11.46
CA CYS A 128 -12.72 2.97 11.85
C CYS A 128 -12.85 4.47 11.60
N ALA A 129 -12.44 5.28 12.58
CA ALA A 129 -12.48 6.73 12.49
C ALA A 129 -11.08 7.34 12.59
N ALA A 130 -10.87 8.46 11.90
CA ALA A 130 -9.63 9.23 11.99
C ALA A 130 -9.37 9.74 13.42
N THR A 131 -8.10 9.89 13.76
CA THR A 131 -7.66 10.44 15.05
C THR A 131 -7.67 11.96 15.11
N ASP A 132 -7.71 12.60 13.95
CA ASP A 132 -7.79 14.05 13.78
C ASP A 132 -9.06 14.44 13.02
N ASP A 133 -9.39 15.74 12.98
CA ASP A 133 -10.56 16.28 12.24
C ASP A 133 -10.44 16.08 10.70
N GLY A 134 -9.47 15.37 10.25
CA GLY A 134 -9.12 15.12 8.84
C GLY A 134 -9.93 14.06 8.11
N ALA A 135 -11.06 13.61 8.67
CA ALA A 135 -12.14 12.94 7.96
C ALA A 135 -11.78 11.69 7.12
N MET A 136 -10.80 10.88 7.51
CA MET A 136 -10.69 9.52 6.97
C MET A 136 -11.52 8.58 7.84
N GLU A 137 -12.72 8.24 7.38
CA GLU A 137 -13.52 7.16 7.92
C GLU A 137 -13.50 6.00 6.94
N ALA A 138 -13.42 4.78 7.44
CA ALA A 138 -13.48 3.59 6.61
C ALA A 138 -13.94 2.39 7.42
N ASP A 139 -14.45 1.40 6.72
CA ASP A 139 -14.78 0.13 7.32
C ASP A 139 -13.69 -0.90 7.00
N GLY A 140 -13.10 -1.47 8.04
CA GLY A 140 -12.22 -2.63 7.96
C GLY A 140 -13.02 -3.89 7.61
N SER A 141 -12.43 -4.79 6.84
CA SER A 141 -13.06 -6.04 6.41
C SER A 141 -12.04 -7.17 6.34
N ILE A 142 -12.51 -8.40 6.30
CA ILE A 142 -11.72 -9.63 6.18
C ILE A 142 -10.99 -9.98 7.47
N LEU A 143 -10.03 -9.16 7.89
CA LEU A 143 -9.28 -9.29 9.13
C LEU A 143 -9.13 -7.90 9.76
N CYS A 144 -9.31 -7.82 11.08
CA CYS A 144 -8.93 -6.69 11.89
C CYS A 144 -7.79 -7.13 12.79
N GLU A 145 -6.59 -6.62 12.58
CA GLU A 145 -5.46 -6.89 13.46
C GLU A 145 -5.46 -5.93 14.64
N VAL A 146 -5.41 -6.50 15.82
CA VAL A 146 -5.29 -5.74 17.07
C VAL A 146 -3.82 -5.44 17.29
N ALA A 147 -3.45 -4.18 17.09
CA ALA A 147 -2.07 -3.74 17.22
C ALA A 147 -1.87 -2.95 18.52
N ALA A 148 -0.75 -3.21 19.19
CA ALA A 148 -0.26 -2.40 20.30
C ALA A 148 0.91 -1.53 19.85
N LEU A 149 0.92 -0.27 20.28
CA LEU A 149 2.04 0.64 20.02
C LEU A 149 3.26 0.23 20.84
N ASN A 150 4.47 0.44 20.28
CA ASN A 150 5.70 0.20 21.02
C ASN A 150 5.87 1.19 22.19
N ASP A 151 6.48 0.74 23.28
CA ASP A 151 6.61 1.55 24.49
C ASP A 151 7.62 2.70 24.35
N THR A 152 8.68 2.50 23.57
CA THR A 152 9.82 3.43 23.48
C THR A 152 9.78 4.33 22.26
N ASP A 153 9.27 3.81 21.13
CA ASP A 153 9.20 4.54 19.85
C ASP A 153 7.88 4.16 19.15
N PRO A 154 6.75 4.71 19.61
CA PRO A 154 5.44 4.32 19.12
C PRO A 154 5.09 4.98 17.79
N ALA A 155 4.39 4.24 16.93
CA ALA A 155 3.73 4.81 15.78
C ALA A 155 2.66 5.84 16.19
N THR A 156 2.37 6.77 15.30
CA THR A 156 1.24 7.68 15.43
C THR A 156 0.01 7.07 14.76
N PRO A 157 -1.07 6.79 15.49
CA PRO A 157 -2.31 6.33 14.91
C PRO A 157 -2.89 7.37 13.94
N LEU A 158 -3.32 6.92 12.76
CA LEU A 158 -4.06 7.73 11.78
C LEU A 158 -5.57 7.46 11.89
N MET A 159 -5.92 6.21 12.20
CA MET A 159 -7.29 5.76 12.42
C MET A 159 -7.32 4.76 13.56
N LEU A 160 -8.42 4.75 14.29
CA LEU A 160 -8.71 3.80 15.36
C LEU A 160 -9.96 3.00 15.02
N TYR A 161 -10.01 1.74 15.45
CA TYR A 161 -11.26 1.00 15.52
C TYR A 161 -12.19 1.66 16.53
N VAL A 162 -13.47 1.81 16.20
CA VAL A 162 -14.45 2.43 17.10
C VAL A 162 -15.48 1.42 17.65
N GLU A 163 -15.44 0.21 17.15
CA GLU A 163 -16.33 -0.88 17.52
C GLU A 163 -15.53 -2.08 18.04
N ASP A 164 -16.26 -3.02 18.62
CA ASP A 164 -15.76 -4.25 19.18
C ASP A 164 -14.85 -4.11 20.42
N TYR A 165 -14.31 -5.25 20.93
CA TYR A 165 -13.49 -5.29 22.14
C TYR A 165 -12.12 -4.60 21.96
N TYR A 166 -11.70 -4.37 20.72
CA TYR A 166 -10.47 -3.68 20.37
C TYR A 166 -10.70 -2.20 19.98
N ALA A 167 -11.87 -1.64 20.28
CA ALA A 167 -12.10 -0.21 20.08
C ALA A 167 -11.00 0.64 20.75
N GLY A 168 -10.47 1.61 20.00
CA GLY A 168 -9.34 2.42 20.43
C GLY A 168 -7.96 1.89 20.01
N CYS A 169 -7.86 0.66 19.48
CA CYS A 169 -6.63 0.18 18.88
C CYS A 169 -6.41 0.77 17.49
N PRO A 170 -5.15 0.94 17.03
CA PRO A 170 -4.83 1.47 15.71
C PRO A 170 -5.34 0.57 14.58
N ALA A 171 -6.17 1.13 13.69
CA ALA A 171 -6.58 0.51 12.42
C ALA A 171 -5.66 0.92 11.26
N ALA A 172 -5.08 2.13 11.34
CA ALA A 172 -4.01 2.61 10.49
C ALA A 172 -3.06 3.48 11.31
N ALA A 173 -1.77 3.38 11.03
CA ALA A 173 -0.73 4.14 11.74
C ALA A 173 0.41 4.53 10.83
N VAL A 174 1.18 5.55 11.23
CA VAL A 174 2.42 5.97 10.59
C VAL A 174 3.54 6.07 11.61
N HIS A 175 4.73 5.64 11.24
CA HIS A 175 5.94 5.72 12.05
C HIS A 175 7.07 6.36 11.26
N ALA A 176 7.78 7.31 11.88
CA ALA A 176 9.01 7.87 11.33
C ALA A 176 10.18 6.94 11.65
N PHE A 177 10.87 6.45 10.64
CA PHE A 177 11.98 5.53 10.81
C PHE A 177 13.22 6.00 10.04
N GLY A 178 14.26 6.38 10.76
CA GLY A 178 15.44 7.01 10.15
C GLY A 178 15.08 8.31 9.44
N LYS A 179 15.24 8.34 8.11
CA LYS A 179 14.88 9.51 7.27
C LYS A 179 13.55 9.33 6.53
N GLY A 180 12.95 8.14 6.60
CA GLY A 180 11.74 7.79 5.88
C GLY A 180 10.52 7.59 6.78
N GLN A 181 9.50 6.99 6.22
CA GLN A 181 8.23 6.74 6.89
C GLN A 181 7.71 5.32 6.59
N ALA A 182 7.15 4.69 7.61
CA ALA A 182 6.46 3.41 7.50
C ALA A 182 4.99 3.57 7.89
N TYR A 183 4.11 3.12 7.01
CA TYR A 183 2.67 3.07 7.26
C TYR A 183 2.25 1.63 7.52
N TYR A 184 1.32 1.45 8.43
CA TYR A 184 0.69 0.16 8.69
C TYR A 184 -0.83 0.26 8.53
N LEU A 185 -1.40 -0.69 7.78
CA LEU A 185 -2.84 -0.83 7.59
C LEU A 185 -3.27 -2.17 8.21
N ALA A 186 -3.96 -2.12 9.34
CA ALA A 186 -4.29 -3.28 10.16
C ALA A 186 -5.52 -4.05 9.66
N SER A 187 -6.16 -3.60 8.58
CA SER A 187 -7.33 -4.22 7.96
C SER A 187 -7.37 -3.95 6.46
N ARG A 188 -8.24 -4.66 5.74
CA ARG A 188 -8.62 -4.29 4.37
C ARG A 188 -9.68 -3.23 4.39
N PHE A 189 -9.42 -2.14 3.69
CA PHE A 189 -10.35 -1.04 3.54
C PHE A 189 -11.00 -1.01 2.15
N ASN A 190 -11.95 -0.11 1.96
CA ASN A 190 -12.63 0.09 0.68
C ASN A 190 -11.78 0.93 -0.30
N ALA A 191 -12.23 1.03 -1.55
CA ALA A 191 -11.50 1.75 -2.59
C ALA A 191 -11.39 3.26 -2.32
N ASP A 192 -12.39 3.86 -1.68
CA ASP A 192 -12.39 5.30 -1.37
C ASP A 192 -11.34 5.63 -0.32
N PHE A 193 -11.19 4.77 0.68
CA PHE A 193 -10.08 4.88 1.64
C PHE A 193 -8.73 4.82 0.92
N TYR A 194 -8.47 3.80 0.10
CA TYR A 194 -7.17 3.69 -0.59
C TYR A 194 -6.91 4.89 -1.50
N ASN A 195 -7.92 5.42 -2.17
CA ASN A 195 -7.78 6.63 -2.99
C ASN A 195 -7.39 7.85 -2.14
N GLY A 196 -8.03 8.08 -1.00
CA GLY A 196 -7.69 9.18 -0.08
C GLY A 196 -6.33 9.00 0.57
N PHE A 197 -6.05 7.79 1.06
CA PHE A 197 -4.79 7.43 1.72
C PHE A 197 -3.58 7.62 0.78
N TYR A 198 -3.63 7.07 -0.44
CA TYR A 198 -2.53 7.23 -1.39
C TYR A 198 -2.42 8.65 -1.96
N ALA A 199 -3.46 9.49 -1.88
CA ALA A 199 -3.32 10.90 -2.16
C ALA A 199 -2.29 11.54 -1.24
N GLN A 200 -2.46 11.32 0.06
CA GLN A 200 -1.59 11.89 1.09
C GLN A 200 -0.20 11.24 1.10
N VAL A 201 -0.13 9.91 0.95
CA VAL A 201 1.16 9.20 0.95
C VAL A 201 2.03 9.60 -0.24
N CYS A 202 1.45 9.67 -1.45
CA CYS A 202 2.18 10.08 -2.65
C CYS A 202 2.68 11.52 -2.55
N GLU A 203 1.85 12.45 -2.06
CA GLU A 203 2.23 13.83 -1.83
C GLU A 203 3.41 13.94 -0.85
N LYS A 204 3.32 13.28 0.31
CA LYS A 204 4.39 13.27 1.32
C LYS A 204 5.68 12.60 0.83
N ALA A 205 5.56 11.57 -0.01
CA ALA A 205 6.70 10.90 -0.64
C ALA A 205 7.26 11.67 -1.87
N GLY A 206 6.67 12.80 -2.24
CA GLY A 206 7.08 13.61 -3.39
C GLY A 206 6.89 12.92 -4.74
N LEU A 207 5.98 11.94 -4.82
CA LEU A 207 5.72 11.21 -6.06
C LEU A 207 4.92 12.07 -7.03
N GLN A 208 5.43 12.16 -8.25
CA GLN A 208 4.77 12.91 -9.31
C GLN A 208 4.00 11.94 -10.22
N PRO A 209 2.76 12.31 -10.63
CA PRO A 209 2.01 11.54 -11.61
C PRO A 209 2.69 11.59 -12.99
N ALA A 210 2.47 10.55 -13.79
CA ALA A 210 2.96 10.49 -15.16
C ALA A 210 2.31 11.55 -16.06
N TRP A 211 1.12 12.02 -15.68
CA TRP A 211 0.38 13.10 -16.34
C TRP A 211 -0.10 14.10 -15.28
N PRO A 212 0.06 15.40 -15.48
CA PRO A 212 -0.19 16.43 -14.44
C PRO A 212 -1.66 16.54 -14.04
N GLU A 213 -2.57 16.14 -14.90
CA GLU A 213 -4.00 16.27 -14.68
C GLU A 213 -4.64 14.93 -14.25
N GLN A 214 -5.84 15.03 -13.69
CA GLN A 214 -6.55 13.84 -13.25
C GLN A 214 -6.99 13.01 -14.46
N LEU A 215 -6.55 11.76 -14.49
CA LEU A 215 -6.92 10.81 -15.54
C LEU A 215 -8.41 10.42 -15.42
N PRO A 216 -9.15 10.40 -16.55
CA PRO A 216 -10.50 9.86 -16.58
C PRO A 216 -10.54 8.39 -16.17
N ALA A 217 -11.68 7.91 -15.71
CA ALA A 217 -11.87 6.51 -15.37
C ALA A 217 -11.54 5.61 -16.58
N GLY A 218 -10.82 4.52 -16.35
CA GLY A 218 -10.41 3.59 -17.39
C GLY A 218 -9.24 4.06 -18.26
N VAL A 219 -8.62 5.20 -17.93
CA VAL A 219 -7.38 5.65 -18.56
C VAL A 219 -6.23 5.45 -17.60
N LEU A 220 -5.12 4.93 -18.11
CA LEU A 220 -3.86 4.75 -17.40
C LEU A 220 -2.76 5.56 -18.07
N ALA A 221 -1.85 6.12 -17.29
CA ALA A 221 -0.65 6.78 -17.78
C ALA A 221 0.58 6.20 -17.07
N THR A 222 1.63 5.94 -17.84
CA THR A 222 2.91 5.46 -17.33
C THR A 222 4.03 6.26 -17.96
N ARG A 223 4.90 6.84 -17.14
CA ARG A 223 6.05 7.61 -17.62
C ARG A 223 7.30 6.73 -17.73
N ARG A 224 8.04 6.91 -18.82
CA ARG A 224 9.39 6.33 -19.02
C ARG A 224 10.27 7.40 -19.68
N GLY A 225 11.18 7.98 -18.92
CA GLY A 225 11.97 9.13 -19.36
C GLY A 225 11.09 10.30 -19.75
N ASP A 226 11.26 10.80 -20.98
CA ASP A 226 10.51 11.93 -21.53
C ASP A 226 9.20 11.51 -22.23
N PHE A 227 8.82 10.24 -22.11
CA PHE A 227 7.62 9.72 -22.76
C PHE A 227 6.58 9.28 -21.73
N VAL A 228 5.32 9.57 -22.06
CA VAL A 228 4.14 9.05 -21.36
C VAL A 228 3.37 8.11 -22.28
N PHE A 229 3.16 6.90 -21.81
CA PHE A 229 2.29 5.91 -22.43
C PHE A 229 0.89 6.06 -21.82
N MET A 230 -0.05 6.55 -22.62
CA MET A 230 -1.45 6.69 -22.22
C MET A 230 -2.25 5.52 -22.80
N GLN A 231 -3.02 4.84 -21.98
CA GLN A 231 -3.82 3.68 -22.38
C GLN A 231 -5.29 3.94 -22.05
N ASN A 232 -6.14 3.88 -23.06
CA ASN A 232 -7.58 3.93 -22.89
C ASN A 232 -8.14 2.50 -22.85
N CYS A 233 -8.59 2.07 -21.68
CA CYS A 233 -9.22 0.76 -21.47
C CYS A 233 -10.74 0.79 -21.65
N ASN A 234 -11.32 1.95 -22.04
CA ASN A 234 -12.76 2.09 -22.26
C ASN A 234 -13.17 1.62 -23.66
N ASP A 235 -14.44 1.33 -23.81
CA ASP A 235 -15.09 0.96 -25.08
C ASP A 235 -15.52 2.19 -25.93
N HIS A 236 -15.15 3.38 -25.50
CA HIS A 236 -15.37 4.67 -26.16
C HIS A 236 -14.10 5.51 -26.19
N SER A 237 -14.04 6.51 -27.08
CA SER A 237 -12.94 7.46 -27.15
C SER A 237 -12.97 8.42 -25.96
N VAL A 238 -11.79 8.86 -25.50
CA VAL A 238 -11.60 9.81 -24.42
C VAL A 238 -10.64 10.89 -24.89
N ASP A 239 -10.92 12.16 -24.59
CA ASP A 239 -10.00 13.26 -24.78
C ASP A 239 -9.39 13.67 -23.44
N ILE A 240 -8.08 13.88 -23.41
CA ILE A 240 -7.32 14.35 -22.25
C ILE A 240 -6.43 15.48 -22.73
N ASP A 241 -6.81 16.71 -22.42
CA ASP A 241 -6.07 17.93 -22.76
C ASP A 241 -5.71 18.05 -24.25
N GLY A 242 -6.66 17.67 -25.11
CA GLY A 242 -6.46 17.65 -26.56
C GLY A 242 -5.72 16.43 -27.10
N VAL A 243 -5.41 15.45 -26.24
CA VAL A 243 -4.90 14.14 -26.63
C VAL A 243 -6.08 13.19 -26.78
N GLU A 244 -6.55 12.99 -28.00
CA GLU A 244 -7.62 12.02 -28.27
C GLU A 244 -7.06 10.58 -28.22
N LEU A 245 -7.69 9.76 -27.39
CA LEU A 245 -7.44 8.33 -27.25
C LEU A 245 -8.65 7.56 -27.77
N GLU A 246 -8.50 6.84 -28.85
CA GLU A 246 -9.54 5.94 -29.35
C GLU A 246 -9.84 4.83 -28.32
N LYS A 247 -10.99 4.18 -28.45
CA LYS A 247 -11.34 3.03 -27.61
C LYS A 247 -10.28 1.93 -27.69
N TYR A 248 -9.93 1.36 -26.55
CA TYR A 248 -8.95 0.25 -26.43
C TYR A 248 -7.60 0.57 -27.13
N SER A 249 -7.16 1.82 -27.09
CA SER A 249 -5.94 2.27 -27.74
C SER A 249 -4.85 2.67 -26.75
N THR A 250 -3.64 2.73 -27.26
CA THR A 250 -2.48 3.28 -26.56
C THR A 250 -1.89 4.41 -27.39
N ARG A 251 -1.52 5.52 -26.75
CA ARG A 251 -0.82 6.63 -27.37
C ARG A 251 0.46 6.95 -26.62
N LEU A 252 1.51 7.18 -27.37
CA LEU A 252 2.78 7.69 -26.86
C LEU A 252 2.77 9.22 -27.00
N VAL A 253 2.98 9.90 -25.89
CA VAL A 253 3.11 11.36 -25.82
C VAL A 253 4.52 11.68 -25.37
N GLN A 254 5.22 12.51 -26.11
CA GLN A 254 6.51 13.07 -25.70
C GLN A 254 6.26 14.32 -24.86
N LEU A 255 6.78 14.36 -23.66
CA LEU A 255 6.75 15.56 -22.82
C LEU A 255 7.75 16.56 -23.37
N GLU A 256 7.35 17.84 -23.42
CA GLU A 256 8.31 18.89 -23.68
C GLU A 256 9.33 18.97 -22.54
N PRO A 257 10.61 19.21 -22.83
CA PRO A 257 11.59 19.45 -21.78
C PRO A 257 11.09 20.62 -20.91
N VAL A 258 11.14 20.44 -19.58
CA VAL A 258 10.94 21.57 -18.67
C VAL A 258 12.18 22.44 -18.84
N ASP A 259 12.02 23.64 -19.40
CA ASP A 259 13.10 24.63 -19.46
C ASP A 259 13.52 24.97 -18.01
N GLU A 260 14.73 24.58 -17.62
CA GLU A 260 15.31 24.84 -16.28
C GLU A 260 15.67 26.33 -16.06
N ASP A 261 15.20 27.24 -16.92
CA ASP A 261 15.66 28.67 -16.97
C ASP A 261 14.77 29.64 -16.21
N ASP A 262 13.84 29.21 -15.32
CA ASP A 262 12.97 30.18 -14.60
C ASP A 262 13.25 30.29 -13.08
N GLU A 263 14.47 29.98 -12.65
CA GLU A 263 15.00 30.39 -11.32
C GLU A 263 16.14 31.39 -11.48
N SER A 264 15.80 32.66 -11.69
CA SER A 264 16.71 33.79 -11.53
C SER A 264 16.14 34.90 -10.65
#